data_82eaf43c95612d1123459f2278438a52
#
_entry.id   82eaf43c95612d1123459f2278438a52
#
_cell.length_a   1.000
_cell.length_b   1.000
_cell.length_c   1.000
_cell.angle_alpha   90.00
_cell.angle_beta   90.00
_cell.angle_gamma   90.00
#
_symmetry.space_group_name_H-M   'P 1'
#
loop_
_entity.id
_entity.type
_entity.pdbx_description
1 polymer ?
#
loop_
_entity_poly.entity_id
_entity_poly.type
_entity_poly.pdbx_seq_one_letter_code
_entity_poly.pdbx_strand_id
1 'polypeptide(L)'
;MKSILLKLCATALLGGAAAANVQAAELHVISSGGFTAAYKLLGPKFAASTGNTLDTALGPSMGKSPEAIPNRLQRGEPADVVIMVGYALDDLIKQGKVIPDSRVELADSRIGMVVRDGAPKPDIGSEAALKETLLHTRSIAYSDSASGVYIERELFKRLGIEEQVKSKAKMIPKIPVASVVATGNYDVGFQQVSELLPVKGAAYVGKIPESMQSVTRYAAGIPVGAQHPKEAKALLDYLASPAVQPVVTSTGLDSVAAH
;
A
#
# COMPACT_ATOMS: atom_id res chain seq x y z
N MET A 1 -63.84 48.76 41.90
CA MET A 1 -63.46 48.39 40.54
C MET A 1 -62.04 47.99 40.57
N LYS A 2 -61.73 46.65 40.51
CA LYS A 2 -60.42 46.06 40.73
C LYS A 2 -59.89 45.58 39.37
N SER A 3 -58.84 46.16 38.87
CA SER A 3 -58.15 45.72 37.64
C SER A 3 -57.20 44.58 37.98
N ILE A 4 -57.38 43.44 37.31
CA ILE A 4 -56.44 42.27 37.39
C ILE A 4 -55.44 42.38 36.28
N LEU A 5 -54.13 42.54 36.64
CA LEU A 5 -53.02 42.49 35.74
C LEU A 5 -52.63 41.02 35.52
N LEU A 6 -52.79 40.54 34.29
CA LEU A 6 -52.36 39.20 33.85
C LEU A 6 -50.88 39.30 33.45
N LYS A 7 -49.99 38.65 34.24
CA LYS A 7 -48.56 38.49 33.90
C LYS A 7 -48.37 37.27 33.01
N LEU A 8 -48.02 37.48 31.74
CA LEU A 8 -47.61 36.42 30.81
C LEU A 8 -46.13 36.09 31.07
N CYS A 9 -45.85 34.89 31.63
CA CYS A 9 -44.50 34.34 31.68
C CYS A 9 -44.19 33.66 30.35
N ALA A 10 -43.33 34.28 29.53
CA ALA A 10 -42.73 33.66 28.36
C ALA A 10 -41.54 32.81 28.79
N THR A 11 -41.69 31.51 28.81
CA THR A 11 -40.61 30.55 29.03
C THR A 11 -39.88 30.34 27.69
N ALA A 12 -38.72 30.96 27.54
CA ALA A 12 -37.80 30.71 26.42
C ALA A 12 -37.07 29.37 26.65
N LEU A 13 -37.44 28.35 25.90
CA LEU A 13 -36.73 27.11 25.79
C LEU A 13 -35.45 27.36 24.93
N LEU A 14 -34.33 27.55 25.61
CA LEU A 14 -33.01 27.47 24.98
C LEU A 14 -32.71 26.01 24.68
N GLY A 15 -32.99 25.58 23.45
CA GLY A 15 -32.52 24.33 22.90
C GLY A 15 -30.98 24.38 22.69
N GLY A 16 -30.25 23.93 23.70
CA GLY A 16 -28.82 23.74 23.56
C GLY A 16 -28.52 22.62 22.56
N ALA A 17 -28.14 22.96 21.34
CA ALA A 17 -27.50 22.00 20.43
C ALA A 17 -26.20 21.54 21.09
N ALA A 18 -26.19 20.34 21.67
CA ALA A 18 -24.96 19.68 22.08
C ALA A 18 -24.14 19.41 20.82
N ALA A 19 -23.22 20.30 20.50
CA ALA A 19 -22.15 20.00 19.55
C ALA A 19 -21.39 18.80 20.12
N ALA A 20 -21.61 17.62 19.55
CA ALA A 20 -20.78 16.46 19.85
C ALA A 20 -19.35 16.87 19.50
N ASN A 21 -18.52 17.12 20.53
CA ASN A 21 -17.09 17.23 20.36
C ASN A 21 -16.60 15.91 19.77
N VAL A 22 -16.42 15.84 18.47
CA VAL A 22 -15.66 14.76 17.84
C VAL A 22 -14.23 14.96 18.32
N GLN A 23 -13.85 14.21 19.34
CA GLN A 23 -12.48 14.24 19.84
C GLN A 23 -11.60 13.63 18.74
N ALA A 24 -10.61 14.40 18.30
CA ALA A 24 -9.62 13.93 17.34
C ALA A 24 -8.90 12.70 17.91
N ALA A 25 -8.83 11.63 17.11
CA ALA A 25 -8.14 10.40 17.47
C ALA A 25 -6.76 10.39 16.83
N GLU A 26 -5.79 9.75 17.50
CA GLU A 26 -4.53 9.35 16.90
C GLU A 26 -4.65 7.89 16.41
N LEU A 27 -4.64 7.70 15.10
CA LEU A 27 -4.73 6.37 14.49
C LEU A 27 -3.34 5.79 14.25
N HIS A 28 -3.08 4.62 14.80
CA HIS A 28 -1.89 3.83 14.51
C HIS A 28 -2.10 3.02 13.24
N VAL A 29 -1.38 3.37 12.17
CA VAL A 29 -1.49 2.73 10.86
C VAL A 29 -0.20 1.99 10.55
N ILE A 30 -0.29 0.70 10.21
CA ILE A 30 0.86 -0.07 9.72
C ILE A 30 0.65 -0.37 8.24
N SER A 31 1.54 0.16 7.39
CA SER A 31 1.44 0.03 5.92
C SER A 31 2.61 -0.74 5.33
N SER A 32 2.32 -1.59 4.36
CA SER A 32 3.34 -2.23 3.54
C SER A 32 3.69 -1.42 2.28
N GLY A 33 4.89 -1.69 1.72
CA GLY A 33 5.53 -0.85 0.71
C GLY A 33 4.67 -0.47 -0.48
N GLY A 34 3.98 -1.44 -1.09
CA GLY A 34 3.33 -1.20 -2.38
C GLY A 34 2.18 -0.19 -2.39
N PHE A 35 1.48 0.04 -1.26
CA PHE A 35 0.47 1.08 -1.15
C PHE A 35 0.99 2.37 -0.51
N THR A 36 2.23 2.37 -0.02
CA THR A 36 2.80 3.48 0.75
C THR A 36 2.83 4.80 -0.03
N ALA A 37 3.11 4.78 -1.34
CA ALA A 37 3.13 6.00 -2.16
C ALA A 37 1.75 6.68 -2.21
N ALA A 38 0.68 5.92 -2.43
CA ALA A 38 -0.68 6.42 -2.40
C ALA A 38 -1.08 6.88 -0.99
N TYR A 39 -0.78 6.09 0.04
CA TYR A 39 -1.09 6.42 1.42
C TYR A 39 -0.44 7.74 1.87
N LYS A 40 0.83 8.00 1.51
CA LYS A 40 1.53 9.26 1.83
C LYS A 40 0.86 10.49 1.22
N LEU A 41 0.14 10.35 0.11
CA LEU A 41 -0.61 11.43 -0.52
C LEU A 41 -2.03 11.58 0.06
N LEU A 42 -2.64 10.47 0.47
CA LEU A 42 -4.03 10.43 0.91
C LEU A 42 -4.18 10.60 2.42
N GLY A 43 -3.30 10.00 3.22
CA GLY A 43 -3.36 10.08 4.69
C GLY A 43 -3.40 11.50 5.24
N PRO A 44 -2.50 12.41 4.82
CA PRO A 44 -2.55 13.81 5.27
C PRO A 44 -3.85 14.53 4.90
N LYS A 45 -4.46 14.21 3.76
CA LYS A 45 -5.75 14.78 3.35
C LYS A 45 -6.89 14.28 4.24
N PHE A 46 -6.90 12.99 4.57
CA PHE A 46 -7.84 12.43 5.53
C PHE A 46 -7.70 13.08 6.91
N ALA A 47 -6.47 13.15 7.42
CA ALA A 47 -6.17 13.78 8.70
C ALA A 47 -6.68 15.24 8.76
N ALA A 48 -6.37 16.04 7.72
CA ALA A 48 -6.81 17.42 7.63
C ALA A 48 -8.35 17.57 7.56
N SER A 49 -9.05 16.62 6.90
CA SER A 49 -10.51 16.69 6.75
C SER A 49 -11.28 16.23 7.97
N THR A 50 -10.68 15.40 8.83
CA THR A 50 -11.35 14.80 10.00
C THR A 50 -10.85 15.33 11.33
N GLY A 51 -9.72 16.03 11.34
CA GLY A 51 -9.03 16.47 12.56
C GLY A 51 -8.23 15.35 13.27
N ASN A 52 -8.28 14.10 12.76
CA ASN A 52 -7.50 13.00 13.30
C ASN A 52 -6.00 13.16 12.99
N THR A 53 -5.15 12.50 13.80
CA THR A 53 -3.73 12.34 13.49
C THR A 53 -3.43 10.90 13.07
N LEU A 54 -2.36 10.72 12.30
CA LEU A 54 -1.93 9.41 11.82
C LEU A 54 -0.50 9.15 12.26
N ASP A 55 -0.32 8.20 13.16
CA ASP A 55 0.99 7.63 13.49
C ASP A 55 1.22 6.41 12.59
N THR A 56 2.23 6.47 11.72
CA THR A 56 2.41 5.48 10.65
C THR A 56 3.72 4.75 10.77
N ALA A 57 3.63 3.43 10.94
CA ALA A 57 4.75 2.52 10.83
C ALA A 57 4.75 1.81 9.46
N LEU A 58 5.95 1.50 8.94
CA LEU A 58 6.11 0.72 7.72
C LEU A 58 6.64 -0.68 8.05
N GLY A 59 6.14 -1.69 7.32
CA GLY A 59 6.61 -3.06 7.47
C GLY A 59 6.16 -3.96 6.33
N PRO A 60 6.87 -5.08 6.09
CA PRO A 60 6.46 -6.05 5.08
C PRO A 60 5.09 -6.68 5.42
N SER A 61 4.33 -7.02 4.38
CA SER A 61 3.04 -7.72 4.54
C SER A 61 3.21 -9.12 5.13
N MET A 62 4.40 -9.71 5.04
CA MET A 62 4.70 -11.06 5.50
C MET A 62 6.21 -11.24 5.72
N GLY A 63 6.61 -12.41 6.21
CA GLY A 63 8.01 -12.78 6.37
C GLY A 63 8.48 -12.80 7.82
N LYS A 64 9.78 -13.07 8.01
CA LYS A 64 10.40 -13.29 9.33
C LYS A 64 10.91 -12.01 9.99
N SER A 65 10.91 -10.88 9.26
CA SER A 65 11.35 -9.59 9.82
C SER A 65 10.54 -9.24 11.06
N PRO A 66 11.16 -8.75 12.15
CA PRO A 66 10.42 -8.18 13.29
C PRO A 66 9.43 -7.08 12.88
N GLU A 67 9.74 -6.37 11.79
CA GLU A 67 8.93 -5.27 11.25
C GLU A 67 7.74 -5.74 10.42
N ALA A 68 7.66 -7.04 10.08
CA ALA A 68 6.52 -7.57 9.33
C ALA A 68 5.21 -7.38 10.11
N ILE A 69 4.15 -6.96 9.41
CA ILE A 69 2.84 -6.66 10.00
C ILE A 69 2.34 -7.81 10.89
N PRO A 70 2.37 -9.09 10.45
CA PRO A 70 1.94 -10.19 11.32
C PRO A 70 2.73 -10.29 12.63
N ASN A 71 4.05 -10.04 12.57
CA ASN A 71 4.92 -10.13 13.75
C ASN A 71 4.70 -8.97 14.72
N ARG A 72 4.42 -7.76 14.20
CA ARG A 72 4.02 -6.59 15.01
C ARG A 72 2.71 -6.87 15.75
N LEU A 73 1.68 -7.32 15.04
CA LEU A 73 0.38 -7.68 15.66
C LEU A 73 0.52 -8.83 16.66
N GLN A 74 1.38 -9.81 16.40
CA GLN A 74 1.64 -10.90 17.33
C GLN A 74 2.26 -10.43 18.65
N ARG A 75 3.10 -9.39 18.61
CA ARG A 75 3.70 -8.76 19.80
C ARG A 75 2.74 -7.83 20.54
N GLY A 76 1.52 -7.62 20.02
CA GLY A 76 0.55 -6.67 20.60
C GLY A 76 0.91 -5.21 20.35
N GLU A 77 1.67 -4.89 19.31
CA GLU A 77 1.94 -3.51 18.90
C GLU A 77 0.63 -2.82 18.53
N PRO A 78 0.36 -1.60 19.05
CA PRO A 78 -0.88 -0.89 18.75
C PRO A 78 -1.06 -0.68 17.25
N ALA A 79 -2.25 -0.99 16.75
CA ALA A 79 -2.63 -0.74 15.37
C ALA A 79 -4.16 -0.59 15.27
N ASP A 80 -4.59 0.47 14.61
CA ASP A 80 -6.00 0.71 14.27
C ASP A 80 -6.31 0.30 12.85
N VAL A 81 -5.31 0.41 11.95
CA VAL A 81 -5.43 0.02 10.55
C VAL A 81 -4.16 -0.70 10.08
N VAL A 82 -4.35 -1.79 9.34
CA VAL A 82 -3.26 -2.44 8.59
C VAL A 82 -3.55 -2.36 7.09
N ILE A 83 -2.53 -1.98 6.30
CA ILE A 83 -2.59 -1.90 4.83
C ILE A 83 -1.52 -2.85 4.29
N MET A 84 -1.94 -3.90 3.57
CA MET A 84 -1.04 -4.98 3.21
C MET A 84 -1.52 -5.77 1.98
N VAL A 85 -0.73 -6.74 1.58
CA VAL A 85 -1.10 -7.68 0.52
C VAL A 85 -2.36 -8.46 0.93
N GLY A 86 -3.36 -8.52 0.05
CA GLY A 86 -4.69 -9.02 0.36
C GLY A 86 -4.71 -10.47 0.89
N TYR A 87 -3.99 -11.39 0.25
CA TYR A 87 -3.96 -12.78 0.75
C TYR A 87 -3.31 -12.92 2.12
N ALA A 88 -2.31 -12.08 2.45
CA ALA A 88 -1.71 -12.06 3.77
C ALA A 88 -2.64 -11.44 4.82
N LEU A 89 -3.48 -10.49 4.42
CA LEU A 89 -4.56 -9.96 5.26
C LEU A 89 -5.62 -11.04 5.52
N ASP A 90 -5.98 -11.83 4.51
CA ASP A 90 -6.91 -12.96 4.66
C ASP A 90 -6.40 -14.00 5.66
N ASP A 91 -5.09 -14.24 5.69
CA ASP A 91 -4.48 -15.13 6.68
C ASP A 91 -4.56 -14.55 8.11
N LEU A 92 -4.40 -13.25 8.28
CA LEU A 92 -4.61 -12.58 9.58
C LEU A 92 -6.08 -12.62 10.03
N ILE A 93 -7.02 -12.51 9.09
CA ILE A 93 -8.46 -12.67 9.36
C ILE A 93 -8.74 -14.09 9.84
N LYS A 94 -8.26 -15.12 9.15
CA LYS A 94 -8.41 -16.53 9.55
C LYS A 94 -7.82 -16.82 10.93
N GLN A 95 -6.73 -16.12 11.30
CA GLN A 95 -6.10 -16.22 12.61
C GLN A 95 -6.83 -15.41 13.70
N GLY A 96 -7.91 -14.70 13.39
CA GLY A 96 -8.64 -13.85 14.34
C GLY A 96 -7.87 -12.61 14.79
N LYS A 97 -6.90 -12.13 13.99
CA LYS A 97 -6.10 -10.94 14.28
C LYS A 97 -6.69 -9.67 13.67
N VAL A 98 -7.48 -9.80 12.61
CA VAL A 98 -8.16 -8.70 11.89
C VAL A 98 -9.65 -9.03 11.82
N ILE A 99 -10.49 -8.00 11.99
CA ILE A 99 -11.94 -8.10 11.94
C ILE A 99 -12.38 -8.42 10.49
N PRO A 100 -13.07 -9.53 10.22
CA PRO A 100 -13.42 -9.96 8.85
C PRO A 100 -14.17 -8.90 8.05
N ASP A 101 -15.20 -8.30 8.63
CA ASP A 101 -16.08 -7.33 7.96
C ASP A 101 -15.44 -5.95 7.79
N SER A 102 -14.20 -5.77 8.27
CA SER A 102 -13.45 -4.52 8.08
C SER A 102 -12.61 -4.50 6.79
N ARG A 103 -12.45 -5.64 6.11
CA ARG A 103 -11.60 -5.77 4.93
C ARG A 103 -12.13 -4.94 3.77
N VAL A 104 -11.29 -4.08 3.20
CA VAL A 104 -11.56 -3.31 1.99
C VAL A 104 -10.45 -3.50 0.96
N GLU A 105 -10.84 -3.53 -0.32
CA GLU A 105 -9.91 -3.55 -1.45
C GLU A 105 -9.41 -2.13 -1.73
N LEU A 106 -8.12 -1.97 -2.00
CA LEU A 106 -7.52 -0.65 -2.22
C LEU A 106 -7.00 -0.45 -3.64
N ALA A 107 -6.20 -1.40 -4.14
CA ALA A 107 -5.56 -1.28 -5.44
C ALA A 107 -4.97 -2.61 -5.91
N ASP A 108 -4.79 -2.76 -7.21
CA ASP A 108 -3.92 -3.76 -7.80
C ASP A 108 -2.54 -3.17 -8.09
N SER A 109 -1.51 -3.96 -7.87
CA SER A 109 -0.14 -3.59 -8.17
C SER A 109 0.49 -4.58 -9.13
N ARG A 110 1.17 -4.06 -10.13
CA ARG A 110 1.88 -4.82 -11.15
C ARG A 110 3.38 -4.66 -11.01
N ILE A 111 4.12 -5.65 -11.49
CA ILE A 111 5.58 -5.66 -11.50
C ILE A 111 6.06 -4.84 -12.71
N GLY A 112 6.99 -3.95 -12.45
CA GLY A 112 7.68 -3.18 -13.47
C GLY A 112 9.19 -3.36 -13.42
N MET A 113 9.85 -2.79 -14.41
CA MET A 113 11.31 -2.78 -14.53
C MET A 113 11.85 -1.36 -14.56
N VAL A 114 12.99 -1.17 -13.94
CA VAL A 114 13.80 0.06 -14.02
C VAL A 114 15.20 -0.23 -14.53
N VAL A 115 15.80 0.79 -15.13
CA VAL A 115 17.24 0.90 -15.43
C VAL A 115 17.78 2.14 -14.72
N ARG A 116 19.09 2.33 -14.69
CA ARG A 116 19.70 3.58 -14.22
C ARG A 116 19.25 4.74 -15.11
N ASP A 117 19.03 5.89 -14.53
CA ASP A 117 18.71 7.09 -15.30
C ASP A 117 19.78 7.41 -16.34
N GLY A 118 19.35 7.77 -17.56
CA GLY A 118 20.22 7.96 -18.72
C GLY A 118 20.70 6.68 -19.41
N ALA A 119 20.45 5.48 -18.86
CA ALA A 119 20.75 4.23 -19.57
C ALA A 119 19.68 3.92 -20.63
N PRO A 120 20.04 3.22 -21.71
CA PRO A 120 19.07 2.75 -22.71
C PRO A 120 17.99 1.90 -22.06
N LYS A 121 16.73 2.15 -22.41
CA LYS A 121 15.59 1.35 -21.97
C LYS A 121 15.45 0.16 -22.92
N PRO A 122 15.63 -1.08 -22.42
CA PRO A 122 15.44 -2.26 -23.26
C PRO A 122 13.94 -2.49 -23.54
N ASP A 123 13.65 -3.22 -24.61
CA ASP A 123 12.31 -3.68 -24.89
C ASP A 123 11.93 -4.82 -23.94
N ILE A 124 10.77 -4.67 -23.29
CA ILE A 124 10.14 -5.68 -22.44
C ILE A 124 8.65 -5.84 -22.73
N GLY A 125 8.20 -5.35 -23.89
CA GLY A 125 6.78 -5.30 -24.27
C GLY A 125 6.17 -6.65 -24.61
N SER A 126 7.00 -7.68 -24.80
CA SER A 126 6.55 -9.06 -25.02
C SER A 126 7.35 -10.05 -24.19
N GLU A 127 6.83 -11.27 -24.06
CA GLU A 127 7.54 -12.36 -23.36
C GLU A 127 8.91 -12.64 -23.98
N ALA A 128 8.98 -12.67 -25.31
CA ALA A 128 10.23 -12.86 -26.03
C ALA A 128 11.23 -11.71 -25.81
N ALA A 129 10.77 -10.47 -25.87
CA ALA A 129 11.60 -9.29 -25.65
C ALA A 129 12.10 -9.23 -24.20
N LEU A 130 11.25 -9.53 -23.20
CA LEU A 130 11.65 -9.62 -21.81
C LEU A 130 12.71 -10.71 -21.60
N LYS A 131 12.53 -11.90 -22.20
CA LYS A 131 13.49 -13.00 -22.15
C LYS A 131 14.85 -12.58 -22.72
N GLU A 132 14.87 -12.00 -23.90
CA GLU A 132 16.10 -11.51 -24.55
C GLU A 132 16.80 -10.45 -23.71
N THR A 133 16.04 -9.49 -23.18
CA THR A 133 16.58 -8.47 -22.28
C THR A 133 17.26 -9.11 -21.07
N LEU A 134 16.61 -10.07 -20.40
CA LEU A 134 17.17 -10.72 -19.22
C LEU A 134 18.38 -11.59 -19.53
N LEU A 135 18.43 -12.22 -20.70
CA LEU A 135 19.61 -13.01 -21.11
C LEU A 135 20.83 -12.13 -21.36
N HIS A 136 20.65 -10.94 -21.94
CA HIS A 136 21.74 -10.04 -22.33
C HIS A 136 22.19 -9.06 -21.21
N THR A 137 21.35 -8.81 -20.22
CA THR A 137 21.73 -7.95 -19.08
C THR A 137 22.79 -8.63 -18.21
N ARG A 138 23.71 -7.85 -17.61
CA ARG A 138 24.82 -8.36 -16.79
C ARG A 138 24.41 -8.65 -15.36
N SER A 139 23.41 -7.90 -14.83
CA SER A 139 22.98 -8.04 -13.45
C SER A 139 21.50 -7.67 -13.28
N ILE A 140 20.80 -8.43 -12.47
CA ILE A 140 19.35 -8.33 -12.22
C ILE A 140 19.15 -8.20 -10.72
N ALA A 141 18.42 -7.17 -10.30
CA ALA A 141 17.97 -6.99 -8.92
C ALA A 141 16.44 -7.22 -8.79
N TYR A 142 16.02 -7.86 -7.74
CA TYR A 142 14.60 -8.01 -7.39
C TYR A 142 14.40 -7.93 -5.88
N SER A 143 13.20 -7.57 -5.42
CA SER A 143 12.92 -7.34 -4.00
C SER A 143 12.82 -8.64 -3.19
N ASP A 144 12.84 -8.52 -1.86
CA ASP A 144 12.49 -9.60 -0.92
C ASP A 144 10.99 -9.66 -0.60
N SER A 145 10.15 -8.92 -1.36
CA SER A 145 8.69 -8.87 -1.23
C SER A 145 7.99 -9.83 -2.21
N ALA A 146 6.65 -9.74 -2.27
CA ALA A 146 5.83 -10.59 -3.12
C ALA A 146 6.28 -10.61 -4.60
N SER A 147 6.64 -9.44 -5.17
CA SER A 147 7.14 -9.37 -6.55
C SER A 147 8.45 -10.12 -6.74
N GLY A 148 9.38 -10.01 -5.80
CA GLY A 148 10.68 -10.70 -5.89
C GLY A 148 10.55 -12.21 -5.73
N VAL A 149 9.69 -12.66 -4.82
CA VAL A 149 9.38 -14.10 -4.67
C VAL A 149 8.83 -14.68 -5.97
N TYR A 150 7.92 -13.96 -6.65
CA TYR A 150 7.41 -14.37 -7.94
C TYR A 150 8.52 -14.41 -9.01
N ILE A 151 9.36 -13.39 -9.11
CA ILE A 151 10.44 -13.32 -10.09
C ILE A 151 11.41 -14.48 -9.93
N GLU A 152 11.82 -14.75 -8.69
CA GLU A 152 12.77 -15.82 -8.37
C GLU A 152 12.21 -17.20 -8.64
N ARG A 153 10.96 -17.47 -8.20
CA ARG A 153 10.40 -18.81 -8.20
C ARG A 153 9.63 -19.18 -9.47
N GLU A 154 9.08 -18.18 -10.15
CA GLU A 154 8.15 -18.41 -11.26
C GLU A 154 8.56 -17.74 -12.56
N LEU A 155 8.88 -16.43 -12.57
CA LEU A 155 9.14 -15.70 -13.82
C LEU A 155 10.29 -16.29 -14.62
N PHE A 156 11.45 -16.52 -13.97
CA PHE A 156 12.62 -17.06 -14.66
C PHE A 156 12.38 -18.48 -15.19
N LYS A 157 11.64 -19.28 -14.45
CA LYS A 157 11.23 -20.63 -14.87
C LYS A 157 10.25 -20.58 -16.05
N ARG A 158 9.23 -19.72 -16.00
CA ARG A 158 8.26 -19.54 -17.09
C ARG A 158 8.93 -19.08 -18.40
N LEU A 159 9.95 -18.23 -18.30
CA LEU A 159 10.76 -17.79 -19.43
C LEU A 159 11.78 -18.85 -19.89
N GLY A 160 11.99 -19.91 -19.11
CA GLY A 160 12.97 -20.96 -19.41
C GLY A 160 14.42 -20.47 -19.36
N ILE A 161 14.74 -19.54 -18.42
CA ILE A 161 16.08 -18.93 -18.30
C ILE A 161 16.66 -19.03 -16.88
N GLU A 162 16.05 -19.80 -16.00
CA GLU A 162 16.42 -19.86 -14.59
C GLU A 162 17.92 -20.10 -14.37
N GLU A 163 18.49 -21.09 -15.05
CA GLU A 163 19.91 -21.41 -14.91
C GLU A 163 20.83 -20.33 -15.51
N GLN A 164 20.41 -19.67 -16.59
CA GLN A 164 21.21 -18.62 -17.26
C GLN A 164 21.29 -17.33 -16.43
N VAL A 165 20.25 -17.03 -15.63
CA VAL A 165 20.21 -15.79 -14.83
C VAL A 165 20.64 -15.98 -13.38
N LYS A 166 20.71 -17.20 -12.88
CA LYS A 166 20.98 -17.55 -11.49
C LYS A 166 22.23 -16.86 -10.90
N SER A 167 23.33 -16.79 -11.67
CA SER A 167 24.58 -16.18 -11.20
C SER A 167 24.52 -14.65 -11.13
N LYS A 168 23.64 -14.01 -11.92
CA LYS A 168 23.55 -12.57 -12.09
C LYS A 168 22.27 -11.94 -11.50
N ALA A 169 21.31 -12.74 -11.05
CA ALA A 169 20.09 -12.29 -10.42
C ALA A 169 20.23 -12.34 -8.89
N LYS A 170 19.92 -11.23 -8.20
CA LYS A 170 20.09 -11.10 -6.75
C LYS A 170 18.88 -10.47 -6.09
N MET A 171 18.46 -11.07 -4.98
CA MET A 171 17.48 -10.50 -4.08
C MET A 171 18.09 -9.35 -3.29
N ILE A 172 17.39 -8.22 -3.23
CA ILE A 172 17.77 -7.02 -2.50
C ILE A 172 16.89 -6.90 -1.27
N PRO A 173 17.42 -7.15 -0.07
CA PRO A 173 16.63 -7.10 1.16
C PRO A 173 16.50 -5.66 1.68
N LYS A 174 15.33 -5.33 2.22
CA LYS A 174 15.03 -4.16 3.08
C LYS A 174 15.12 -2.77 2.42
N ILE A 175 15.71 -2.63 1.23
CA ILE A 175 15.81 -1.33 0.56
C ILE A 175 15.12 -1.39 -0.81
N PRO A 176 14.65 -0.25 -1.35
CA PRO A 176 14.05 -0.21 -2.67
C PRO A 176 15.03 -0.70 -3.75
N VAL A 177 14.59 -1.61 -4.61
CA VAL A 177 15.41 -2.16 -5.71
C VAL A 177 15.89 -1.06 -6.63
N ALA A 178 15.05 -0.07 -6.93
CA ALA A 178 15.44 1.05 -7.77
C ALA A 178 16.64 1.83 -7.23
N SER A 179 16.90 1.84 -5.90
CA SER A 179 18.06 2.55 -5.33
C SER A 179 19.39 1.91 -5.71
N VAL A 180 19.47 0.57 -5.76
CA VAL A 180 20.71 -0.13 -6.17
C VAL A 180 20.92 -0.08 -7.69
N VAL A 181 19.85 0.09 -8.47
CA VAL A 181 19.92 0.35 -9.91
C VAL A 181 20.38 1.79 -10.17
N ALA A 182 19.85 2.76 -9.44
CA ALA A 182 20.21 4.18 -9.54
C ALA A 182 21.72 4.41 -9.32
N THR A 183 22.33 3.66 -8.40
CA THR A 183 23.78 3.72 -8.14
C THR A 183 24.63 2.97 -9.16
N GLY A 184 24.01 2.24 -10.11
CA GLY A 184 24.72 1.45 -11.12
C GLY A 184 25.25 0.10 -10.64
N ASN A 185 24.87 -0.34 -9.42
CA ASN A 185 25.26 -1.65 -8.90
C ASN A 185 24.57 -2.81 -9.65
N TYR A 186 23.42 -2.52 -10.26
CA TYR A 186 22.66 -3.46 -11.09
C TYR A 186 22.20 -2.77 -12.38
N ASP A 187 22.19 -3.53 -13.48
CA ASP A 187 21.76 -3.03 -14.79
C ASP A 187 20.23 -2.83 -14.83
N VAL A 188 19.48 -3.80 -14.31
CA VAL A 188 18.03 -3.77 -14.27
C VAL A 188 17.49 -4.15 -12.89
N GLY A 189 16.32 -3.62 -12.54
CA GLY A 189 15.66 -3.95 -11.27
C GLY A 189 14.16 -4.12 -11.42
N PHE A 190 13.61 -5.05 -10.64
CA PHE A 190 12.19 -5.39 -10.65
C PHE A 190 11.58 -5.23 -9.26
N GLN A 191 10.45 -4.54 -9.20
CA GLN A 191 9.63 -4.40 -8.00
C GLN A 191 8.22 -3.99 -8.40
N GLN A 192 7.32 -3.80 -7.44
CA GLN A 192 6.02 -3.17 -7.70
C GLN A 192 6.22 -1.77 -8.30
N VAL A 193 5.46 -1.42 -9.34
CA VAL A 193 5.60 -0.13 -10.05
C VAL A 193 5.55 1.05 -9.07
N SER A 194 4.64 1.01 -8.10
CA SER A 194 4.48 2.06 -7.07
C SER A 194 5.68 2.24 -6.14
N GLU A 195 6.56 1.23 -6.05
CA GLU A 195 7.81 1.30 -5.27
C GLU A 195 9.00 1.73 -6.13
N LEU A 196 8.92 1.55 -7.45
CA LEU A 196 9.95 1.96 -8.40
C LEU A 196 9.89 3.46 -8.71
N LEU A 197 8.68 3.98 -8.97
CA LEU A 197 8.47 5.35 -9.46
C LEU A 197 9.00 6.45 -8.53
N PRO A 198 8.93 6.34 -7.19
CA PRO A 198 9.40 7.41 -6.30
C PRO A 198 10.92 7.56 -6.24
N VAL A 199 11.70 6.59 -6.72
CA VAL A 199 13.15 6.55 -6.54
C VAL A 199 13.85 7.35 -7.64
N LYS A 200 14.52 8.44 -7.26
CA LYS A 200 15.31 9.25 -8.16
C LYS A 200 16.59 8.53 -8.61
N GLY A 201 17.02 8.78 -9.85
CA GLY A 201 18.22 8.18 -10.43
C GLY A 201 17.98 6.81 -11.08
N ALA A 202 16.74 6.29 -11.00
CA ALA A 202 16.29 5.13 -11.76
C ALA A 202 15.21 5.54 -12.75
N ALA A 203 15.31 5.10 -13.98
CA ALA A 203 14.34 5.35 -15.06
C ALA A 203 13.41 4.15 -15.20
N TYR A 204 12.11 4.40 -15.07
CA TYR A 204 11.08 3.40 -15.31
C TYR A 204 11.05 3.00 -16.79
N VAL A 205 11.14 1.70 -17.07
CA VAL A 205 11.10 1.13 -18.41
C VAL A 205 9.65 0.82 -18.81
N GLY A 206 8.95 0.07 -17.96
CA GLY A 206 7.58 -0.37 -18.22
C GLY A 206 7.14 -1.47 -17.24
N LYS A 207 5.87 -1.87 -17.34
CA LYS A 207 5.35 -3.10 -16.72
C LYS A 207 5.90 -4.30 -17.53
N ILE A 208 6.19 -5.42 -16.86
CA ILE A 208 6.45 -6.67 -17.59
C ILE A 208 5.16 -7.09 -18.32
N PRO A 209 5.24 -7.96 -19.37
CA PRO A 209 4.05 -8.35 -20.14
C PRO A 209 2.93 -8.90 -19.26
N GLU A 210 1.69 -8.60 -19.60
CA GLU A 210 0.54 -9.02 -18.79
C GLU A 210 0.45 -10.55 -18.64
N SER A 211 0.85 -11.29 -19.67
CA SER A 211 0.96 -12.77 -19.61
C SER A 211 1.99 -13.26 -18.59
N MET A 212 2.95 -12.41 -18.21
CA MET A 212 4.02 -12.71 -17.27
C MET A 212 3.85 -11.97 -15.94
N GLN A 213 2.72 -11.29 -15.71
CA GLN A 213 2.45 -10.59 -14.46
C GLN A 213 2.10 -11.54 -13.29
N SER A 214 2.42 -11.07 -12.10
CA SER A 214 1.80 -11.49 -10.85
C SER A 214 1.17 -10.26 -10.23
N VAL A 215 -0.14 -10.12 -10.43
CA VAL A 215 -0.88 -8.98 -9.88
C VAL A 215 -1.03 -9.15 -8.39
N THR A 216 -0.58 -8.16 -7.62
CA THR A 216 -0.71 -8.14 -6.17
C THR A 216 -1.86 -7.22 -5.77
N ARG A 217 -2.94 -7.78 -5.21
CA ARG A 217 -4.02 -7.01 -4.61
C ARG A 217 -3.59 -6.46 -3.26
N TYR A 218 -3.70 -5.15 -3.05
CA TYR A 218 -3.57 -4.50 -1.75
C TYR A 218 -4.95 -4.30 -1.13
N ALA A 219 -5.04 -4.62 0.15
CA ALA A 219 -6.24 -4.49 0.94
C ALA A 219 -5.89 -3.90 2.31
N ALA A 220 -6.90 -3.43 3.03
CA ALA A 220 -6.75 -2.93 4.38
C ALA A 220 -7.83 -3.51 5.30
N GLY A 221 -7.56 -3.51 6.60
CA GLY A 221 -8.48 -3.99 7.61
C GLY A 221 -8.17 -3.42 8.99
N ILE A 222 -9.07 -3.66 9.92
CA ILE A 222 -9.01 -3.22 11.32
C ILE A 222 -8.55 -4.38 12.19
N PRO A 223 -7.40 -4.29 12.87
CA PRO A 223 -6.99 -5.29 13.86
C PRO A 223 -8.00 -5.43 15.00
N VAL A 224 -8.14 -6.63 15.56
CA VAL A 224 -9.09 -6.92 16.65
C VAL A 224 -8.83 -6.06 17.89
N GLY A 225 -7.58 -5.64 18.13
CA GLY A 225 -7.20 -4.78 19.25
C GLY A 225 -7.23 -3.27 18.96
N ALA A 226 -7.83 -2.82 17.84
CA ALA A 226 -7.91 -1.40 17.48
C ALA A 226 -8.57 -0.57 18.58
N GLN A 227 -7.96 0.57 18.91
CA GLN A 227 -8.47 1.47 19.94
C GLN A 227 -9.50 2.46 19.39
N HIS A 228 -9.43 2.78 18.09
CA HIS A 228 -10.28 3.75 17.41
C HIS A 228 -10.99 3.12 16.20
N PRO A 229 -11.82 2.05 16.39
CA PRO A 229 -12.40 1.29 15.27
C PRO A 229 -13.34 2.10 14.37
N LYS A 230 -13.99 3.12 14.92
CA LYS A 230 -14.90 4.01 14.15
C LYS A 230 -14.10 4.90 13.20
N GLU A 231 -13.05 5.52 13.69
CA GLU A 231 -12.16 6.40 12.93
C GLU A 231 -11.31 5.58 11.94
N ALA A 232 -10.88 4.38 12.33
CA ALA A 232 -10.24 3.41 11.46
C ALA A 232 -11.16 3.04 10.27
N LYS A 233 -12.44 2.74 10.53
CA LYS A 233 -13.40 2.49 9.45
C LYS A 233 -13.55 3.69 8.52
N ALA A 234 -13.61 4.90 9.05
CA ALA A 234 -13.68 6.11 8.23
C ALA A 234 -12.44 6.26 7.33
N LEU A 235 -11.25 5.94 7.84
CA LEU A 235 -10.02 5.91 7.02
C LEU A 235 -10.10 4.85 5.92
N LEU A 236 -10.57 3.65 6.24
CA LEU A 236 -10.73 2.58 5.24
C LEU A 236 -11.72 2.98 4.14
N ASP A 237 -12.89 3.50 4.52
CA ASP A 237 -13.92 3.96 3.58
C ASP A 237 -13.38 5.08 2.66
N TYR A 238 -12.59 6.00 3.22
CA TYR A 238 -11.93 7.04 2.44
C TYR A 238 -10.92 6.47 1.45
N LEU A 239 -10.01 5.59 1.89
CA LEU A 239 -8.96 5.01 1.05
C LEU A 239 -9.52 4.11 -0.08
N ALA A 240 -10.66 3.45 0.16
CA ALA A 240 -11.34 2.60 -0.82
C ALA A 240 -12.30 3.38 -1.74
N SER A 241 -12.56 4.67 -1.45
CA SER A 241 -13.56 5.44 -2.18
C SER A 241 -13.17 5.71 -3.64
N PRO A 242 -14.14 5.77 -4.59
CA PRO A 242 -13.88 6.16 -5.97
C PRO A 242 -13.21 7.53 -6.11
N ALA A 243 -13.49 8.45 -5.18
CA ALA A 243 -12.96 9.82 -5.22
C ALA A 243 -11.42 9.90 -5.12
N VAL A 244 -10.77 8.92 -4.49
CA VAL A 244 -9.31 8.91 -4.32
C VAL A 244 -8.59 8.09 -5.40
N GLN A 245 -9.31 7.34 -6.24
CA GLN A 245 -8.70 6.46 -7.24
C GLN A 245 -7.78 7.19 -8.24
N PRO A 246 -8.05 8.44 -8.69
CA PRO A 246 -7.09 9.19 -9.51
C PRO A 246 -5.73 9.40 -8.81
N VAL A 247 -5.72 9.57 -7.48
CA VAL A 247 -4.48 9.66 -6.71
C VAL A 247 -3.79 8.30 -6.63
N VAL A 248 -4.54 7.23 -6.38
CA VAL A 248 -4.03 5.86 -6.35
C VAL A 248 -3.34 5.51 -7.66
N THR A 249 -4.00 5.73 -8.80
CA THR A 249 -3.46 5.42 -10.13
C THR A 249 -2.24 6.27 -10.49
N SER A 250 -2.18 7.53 -10.02
CA SER A 250 -1.01 8.40 -10.24
C SER A 250 0.28 7.87 -9.60
N THR A 251 0.18 6.95 -8.66
CA THR A 251 1.32 6.32 -7.98
C THR A 251 1.78 5.01 -8.62
N GLY A 252 1.22 4.63 -9.76
CA GLY A 252 1.58 3.41 -10.50
C GLY A 252 0.80 2.18 -10.06
N LEU A 253 -0.23 2.35 -9.23
CA LEU A 253 -1.20 1.32 -8.88
C LEU A 253 -2.37 1.33 -9.89
N ASP A 254 -3.12 0.25 -9.96
CA ASP A 254 -4.34 0.17 -10.75
C ASP A 254 -5.58 0.21 -9.82
N SER A 255 -6.61 0.94 -10.24
CA SER A 255 -7.86 1.06 -9.48
C SER A 255 -8.61 -0.26 -9.40
N VAL A 256 -9.21 -0.53 -8.24
CA VAL A 256 -10.11 -1.66 -8.00
C VAL A 256 -11.52 -1.21 -7.64
N ALA A 257 -11.77 0.10 -7.59
CA ALA A 257 -13.12 0.61 -7.41
C ALA A 257 -13.98 0.18 -8.61
N ALA A 258 -15.16 -0.34 -8.33
CA ALA A 258 -16.14 -0.65 -9.38
C ALA A 258 -16.47 0.64 -10.14
N HIS A 259 -16.41 0.57 -11.46
CA HIS A 259 -16.82 1.64 -12.36
C HIS A 259 -18.35 1.70 -12.46
#